data_e34667646094682c036ac99332b6d632
#
_entry.id   e34667646094682c036ac99332b6d632
#
_cell.length_a   1.000
_cell.length_b   1.000
_cell.length_c   1.000
_cell.angle_alpha   90.00
_cell.angle_beta   90.00
_cell.angle_gamma   90.00
#
_symmetry.space_group_name_H-M   'P 1'
#
loop_
_entity.id
_entity.type
_entity.pdbx_description
1 polymer ?
#
loop_
_entity_poly.entity_id
_entity_poly.type
_entity_poly.pdbx_seq_one_letter_code
_entity_poly.pdbx_strand_id
1 'polypeptide(L)'
;MALTHFASSSTRPAHIARRTCLALAAGALLGAAGLAGAQEKFIVVASTTSTEQSGLFGHLLPQYKAASGVEVRVVALGTGQALDMGRRGDADVVFVHDQAAEEKFLAEGWGVRRYPVMYNDFVLVGPAGDPAKVKGKDIVAGLQKLAAAKVPFISRGDKSGTHAAELRYWKQAGVDLAAARPADYRECGCGMGPALNMASSTNAYVLTDRGTWLSFKNRGDLAVLVEGDNRLFNQYGVMLVNPAKHAHVKQAAGQAFIDWVVSPAGQSAIASYRIGGEQLFFPNAQR
;
A
#
# COMPACT_ATOMS: atom_id res chain seq x y z
N MET A 1 85.20 63.14 23.49
CA MET A 1 84.45 63.13 24.73
C MET A 1 83.22 62.22 24.41
N ALA A 2 83.25 60.95 24.70
CA ALA A 2 82.70 60.32 25.86
C ALA A 2 81.14 60.48 25.92
N LEU A 3 80.29 59.53 25.97
CA LEU A 3 80.14 58.27 26.65
C LEU A 3 78.85 57.60 26.12
N THR A 4 78.85 56.38 25.77
CA THR A 4 78.36 55.14 26.50
C THR A 4 76.84 54.86 26.57
N HIS A 5 76.49 53.70 26.03
CA HIS A 5 75.62 52.62 26.56
C HIS A 5 74.14 52.93 26.80
N PHE A 6 73.24 52.11 26.35
CA PHE A 6 72.96 50.73 26.86
C PHE A 6 72.02 49.94 25.91
N ALA A 7 72.34 48.68 25.72
CA ALA A 7 71.46 47.71 25.14
C ALA A 7 70.40 47.25 26.17
N SER A 8 69.18 46.99 25.74
CA SER A 8 68.28 46.12 26.49
C SER A 8 67.45 45.25 25.50
N SER A 9 67.79 44.04 25.50
CA SER A 9 67.03 42.96 24.89
C SER A 9 65.76 42.62 25.71
N SER A 10 64.61 42.56 25.09
CA SER A 10 63.52 41.80 25.72
C SER A 10 62.82 40.91 24.66
N THR A 11 63.20 39.66 24.75
CA THR A 11 62.52 38.53 24.13
C THR A 11 61.19 38.23 24.86
N ARG A 12 60.18 37.95 24.06
CA ARG A 12 58.92 37.29 24.33
C ARG A 12 57.64 38.13 24.17
N PRO A 13 56.47 37.52 23.68
CA PRO A 13 56.17 36.09 23.62
C PRO A 13 55.57 35.65 22.28
N ALA A 14 56.12 34.61 21.65
CA ALA A 14 55.53 33.94 20.49
C ALA A 14 54.70 32.73 20.88
N HIS A 15 54.63 32.34 22.15
CA HIS A 15 53.96 31.08 22.58
C HIS A 15 52.51 31.22 22.98
N ILE A 16 51.98 32.41 23.26
CA ILE A 16 50.58 32.59 23.67
C ILE A 16 49.65 32.63 22.45
N ALA A 17 50.08 33.15 21.32
CA ALA A 17 49.24 33.22 20.10
C ALA A 17 48.95 31.84 19.47
N ARG A 18 49.87 30.87 19.61
CA ARG A 18 49.68 29.52 19.06
C ARG A 18 48.67 28.66 19.84
N ARG A 19 48.53 28.84 21.15
CA ARG A 19 47.60 28.08 21.99
C ARG A 19 46.15 28.57 21.83
N THR A 20 45.97 29.87 21.61
CA THR A 20 44.64 30.47 21.41
C THR A 20 44.05 30.14 20.05
N CYS A 21 44.84 30.03 18.97
CA CYS A 21 44.38 29.64 17.65
C CYS A 21 43.98 28.16 17.57
N LEU A 22 44.67 27.24 18.31
CA LEU A 22 44.30 25.82 18.36
C LEU A 22 43.03 25.56 19.15
N ALA A 23 42.72 26.34 20.20
CA ALA A 23 41.50 26.24 20.97
C ALA A 23 40.25 26.72 20.19
N LEU A 24 40.41 27.76 19.36
CA LEU A 24 39.34 28.28 18.49
C LEU A 24 39.08 27.37 17.30
N ALA A 25 40.07 26.66 16.74
CA ALA A 25 39.89 25.70 15.67
C ALA A 25 39.20 24.39 16.15
N ALA A 26 39.49 23.94 17.38
CA ALA A 26 38.82 22.77 17.97
C ALA A 26 37.37 23.08 18.36
N GLY A 27 37.04 24.29 18.79
CA GLY A 27 35.67 24.73 19.07
C GLY A 27 34.80 24.85 17.81
N ALA A 28 35.39 25.25 16.66
CA ALA A 28 34.67 25.36 15.39
C ALA A 28 34.37 24.00 14.75
N LEU A 29 35.19 22.96 15.00
CA LEU A 29 34.96 21.59 14.51
C LEU A 29 33.91 20.84 15.33
N LEU A 30 33.71 21.15 16.60
CA LEU A 30 32.65 20.60 17.44
C LEU A 30 31.27 21.26 17.21
N GLY A 31 31.25 22.49 16.74
CA GLY A 31 30.01 23.23 16.40
C GLY A 31 29.40 22.83 15.05
N ALA A 32 30.17 22.27 14.11
CA ALA A 32 29.70 21.88 12.81
C ALA A 32 29.02 20.47 12.78
N ALA A 33 29.17 19.67 13.83
CA ALA A 33 28.54 18.34 13.95
C ALA A 33 27.08 18.39 14.44
N GLY A 34 26.57 19.56 14.82
CA GLY A 34 25.26 19.71 15.47
C GLY A 34 24.11 20.18 14.57
N LEU A 35 24.32 20.41 13.26
CA LEU A 35 23.31 20.90 12.32
C LEU A 35 23.00 19.91 11.17
N ALA A 36 23.26 18.62 11.34
CA ALA A 36 22.53 17.62 10.58
C ALA A 36 21.09 17.66 11.08
N GLY A 37 20.32 18.64 10.61
CA GLY A 37 18.88 18.70 10.86
C GLY A 37 18.32 17.31 10.59
N ALA A 38 17.59 16.77 11.55
CA ALA A 38 16.90 15.51 11.40
C ALA A 38 15.91 15.69 10.24
N GLN A 39 16.39 15.44 9.01
CA GLN A 39 15.54 15.40 7.83
C GLN A 39 14.50 14.32 8.14
N GLU A 40 13.26 14.74 8.28
CA GLU A 40 12.16 13.79 8.54
C GLU A 40 12.25 12.67 7.52
N LYS A 41 12.67 11.51 7.98
CA LYS A 41 12.80 10.35 7.11
C LYS A 41 11.41 9.85 6.81
N PHE A 42 10.95 10.10 5.62
CA PHE A 42 9.69 9.53 5.13
C PHE A 42 9.88 8.87 3.75
N ILE A 43 9.01 7.92 3.47
CA ILE A 43 8.82 7.35 2.13
C ILE A 43 7.38 7.54 1.70
N VAL A 44 7.15 7.53 0.38
CA VAL A 44 5.82 7.55 -0.23
C VAL A 44 5.49 6.16 -0.73
N VAL A 45 4.34 5.64 -0.29
CA VAL A 45 3.81 4.33 -0.70
C VAL A 45 2.52 4.55 -1.49
N ALA A 46 2.54 4.23 -2.79
CA ALA A 46 1.34 4.18 -3.59
C ALA A 46 0.59 2.86 -3.31
N SER A 47 -0.65 2.95 -2.88
CA SER A 47 -1.47 1.78 -2.54
C SER A 47 -2.92 1.95 -3.01
N THR A 48 -3.80 1.04 -2.59
CA THR A 48 -5.19 1.07 -3.02
C THR A 48 -6.12 1.65 -1.96
N THR A 49 -7.20 2.28 -2.42
CA THR A 49 -8.25 2.80 -1.54
C THR A 49 -8.89 1.69 -0.70
N SER A 50 -9.01 0.47 -1.22
CA SER A 50 -9.53 -0.67 -0.47
C SER A 50 -8.59 -1.08 0.66
N THR A 51 -7.26 -1.06 0.43
CA THR A 51 -6.27 -1.34 1.48
C THR A 51 -6.31 -0.27 2.58
N GLU A 52 -6.39 1.00 2.21
CA GLU A 52 -6.50 2.10 3.18
C GLU A 52 -7.80 1.99 3.98
N GLN A 53 -8.94 1.81 3.31
CA GLN A 53 -10.25 1.72 3.94
C GLN A 53 -10.42 0.48 4.82
N SER A 54 -9.63 -0.58 4.61
CA SER A 54 -9.61 -1.73 5.50
C SER A 54 -9.08 -1.41 6.90
N GLY A 55 -8.35 -0.29 7.06
CA GLY A 55 -7.73 0.11 8.32
C GLY A 55 -6.36 -0.53 8.59
N LEU A 56 -5.87 -1.41 7.71
CA LEU A 56 -4.60 -2.12 7.91
C LEU A 56 -3.42 -1.16 8.12
N PHE A 57 -3.30 -0.11 7.32
CA PHE A 57 -2.20 0.83 7.44
C PHE A 57 -2.20 1.57 8.77
N GLY A 58 -3.39 1.90 9.32
CA GLY A 58 -3.51 2.48 10.66
C GLY A 58 -2.99 1.58 11.77
N HIS A 59 -3.04 0.26 11.58
CA HIS A 59 -2.47 -0.72 12.50
C HIS A 59 -0.97 -0.98 12.26
N LEU A 60 -0.54 -1.04 11.01
CA LEU A 60 0.78 -1.49 10.60
C LEU A 60 1.85 -0.38 10.69
N LEU A 61 1.53 0.82 10.16
CA LEU A 61 2.52 1.87 10.00
C LEU A 61 3.06 2.48 11.29
N PRO A 62 2.28 2.64 12.38
CA PRO A 62 2.83 3.05 13.68
C PRO A 62 3.89 2.08 14.21
N GLN A 63 3.72 0.76 13.98
CA GLN A 63 4.69 -0.25 14.41
C GLN A 63 5.99 -0.14 13.61
N TYR A 64 5.89 0.07 12.29
CA TYR A 64 7.07 0.32 11.46
C TYR A 64 7.80 1.60 11.86
N LYS A 65 7.05 2.69 12.07
CA LYS A 65 7.64 3.97 12.52
C LYS A 65 8.37 3.84 13.85
N ALA A 66 7.79 3.09 14.80
CA ALA A 66 8.44 2.84 16.10
C ALA A 66 9.74 2.02 15.95
N ALA A 67 9.77 1.05 15.01
CA ALA A 67 10.93 0.19 14.77
C ALA A 67 12.05 0.87 13.97
N SER A 68 11.71 1.77 13.02
CA SER A 68 12.65 2.30 12.03
C SER A 68 12.92 3.81 12.16
N GLY A 69 12.04 4.55 12.82
CA GLY A 69 12.02 6.01 12.82
C GLY A 69 11.60 6.64 11.47
N VAL A 70 11.19 5.82 10.49
CA VAL A 70 10.77 6.29 9.16
C VAL A 70 9.25 6.41 9.10
N GLU A 71 8.77 7.56 8.63
CA GLU A 71 7.35 7.78 8.34
C GLU A 71 6.98 7.19 6.98
N VAL A 72 5.87 6.48 6.89
CA VAL A 72 5.30 6.03 5.62
C VAL A 72 4.07 6.87 5.30
N ARG A 73 4.12 7.57 4.17
CA ARG A 73 3.01 8.38 3.64
C ARG A 73 2.32 7.60 2.54
N VAL A 74 1.11 7.15 2.82
CA VAL A 74 0.31 6.38 1.87
C VAL A 74 -0.47 7.32 0.96
N VAL A 75 -0.42 7.04 -0.35
CA VAL A 75 -1.31 7.64 -1.35
C VAL A 75 -2.23 6.54 -1.85
N ALA A 76 -3.50 6.60 -1.42
CA ALA A 76 -4.51 5.59 -1.71
C ALA A 76 -5.27 5.92 -2.99
N LEU A 77 -5.16 5.05 -4.00
CA LEU A 77 -5.67 5.24 -5.36
C LEU A 77 -6.36 3.95 -5.86
N GLY A 78 -6.82 3.93 -7.09
CA GLY A 78 -7.10 2.67 -7.81
C GLY A 78 -5.78 1.97 -8.19
N THR A 79 -5.78 0.64 -8.32
CA THR A 79 -4.56 -0.14 -8.63
C THR A 79 -3.79 0.41 -9.85
N GLY A 80 -4.49 0.71 -10.95
CA GLY A 80 -3.86 1.28 -12.14
C GLY A 80 -3.20 2.61 -11.87
N GLN A 81 -3.87 3.50 -11.14
CA GLN A 81 -3.33 4.82 -10.78
C GLN A 81 -2.14 4.72 -9.81
N ALA A 82 -2.17 3.77 -8.86
CA ALA A 82 -1.05 3.52 -7.96
C ALA A 82 0.19 3.03 -8.73
N LEU A 83 0.01 2.12 -9.68
CA LEU A 83 1.07 1.69 -10.59
C LEU A 83 1.57 2.83 -11.50
N ASP A 84 0.66 3.68 -12.01
CA ASP A 84 1.04 4.86 -12.80
C ASP A 84 1.83 5.88 -11.96
N MET A 85 1.49 6.06 -10.68
CA MET A 85 2.28 6.86 -9.76
C MET A 85 3.71 6.31 -9.62
N GLY A 86 3.86 4.98 -9.50
CA GLY A 86 5.17 4.32 -9.53
C GLY A 86 5.92 4.50 -10.86
N ARG A 87 5.20 4.44 -12.01
CA ARG A 87 5.80 4.67 -13.34
C ARG A 87 6.38 6.08 -13.49
N ARG A 88 5.76 7.07 -12.89
CA ARG A 88 6.25 8.48 -12.90
C ARG A 88 7.34 8.74 -11.86
N GLY A 89 7.59 7.80 -10.94
CA GLY A 89 8.52 8.00 -9.84
C GLY A 89 7.97 8.85 -8.69
N ASP A 90 6.65 9.10 -8.64
CA ASP A 90 6.00 9.89 -7.59
C ASP A 90 5.83 9.09 -6.27
N ALA A 91 6.22 7.81 -6.26
CA ALA A 91 6.26 6.94 -5.10
C ALA A 91 7.61 6.24 -4.98
N ASP A 92 8.01 5.89 -3.76
CA ASP A 92 9.19 5.06 -3.48
C ASP A 92 8.85 3.57 -3.55
N VAL A 93 7.64 3.22 -3.14
CA VAL A 93 7.14 1.83 -3.05
C VAL A 93 5.72 1.76 -3.60
N VAL A 94 5.39 0.67 -4.27
CA VAL A 94 4.03 0.32 -4.68
C VAL A 94 3.57 -0.90 -3.88
N PHE A 95 2.39 -0.81 -3.24
CA PHE A 95 1.81 -1.86 -2.42
C PHE A 95 0.35 -2.09 -2.84
N VAL A 96 0.12 -3.05 -3.70
CA VAL A 96 -1.17 -3.30 -4.38
C VAL A 96 -1.52 -4.79 -4.40
N HIS A 97 -2.60 -5.18 -5.08
CA HIS A 97 -3.13 -6.54 -5.06
C HIS A 97 -3.73 -6.97 -6.42
N ASP A 98 -3.06 -6.67 -7.51
CA ASP A 98 -3.36 -7.23 -8.84
C ASP A 98 -2.07 -7.81 -9.43
N GLN A 99 -1.87 -9.10 -9.21
CA GLN A 99 -0.64 -9.78 -9.59
C GLN A 99 -0.31 -9.61 -11.08
N ALA A 100 -1.29 -9.69 -11.98
CA ALA A 100 -1.06 -9.56 -13.41
C ALA A 100 -0.58 -8.14 -13.78
N ALA A 101 -1.16 -7.10 -13.17
CA ALA A 101 -0.75 -5.72 -13.36
C ALA A 101 0.63 -5.45 -12.73
N GLU A 102 0.93 -6.06 -11.59
CA GLU A 102 2.22 -5.98 -10.89
C GLU A 102 3.34 -6.64 -11.72
N GLU A 103 3.09 -7.83 -12.26
CA GLU A 103 4.04 -8.53 -13.13
C GLU A 103 4.32 -7.74 -14.41
N LYS A 104 3.30 -7.11 -15.01
CA LYS A 104 3.48 -6.22 -16.15
C LYS A 104 4.33 -5.00 -15.79
N PHE A 105 4.09 -4.38 -14.64
CA PHE A 105 4.88 -3.25 -14.14
C PHE A 105 6.36 -3.61 -13.99
N LEU A 106 6.67 -4.82 -13.51
CA LEU A 106 8.03 -5.34 -13.41
C LEU A 106 8.64 -5.65 -14.79
N ALA A 107 7.89 -6.31 -15.68
CA ALA A 107 8.36 -6.63 -17.03
C ALA A 107 8.71 -5.38 -17.84
N GLU A 108 8.01 -4.27 -17.62
CA GLU A 108 8.31 -2.95 -18.19
C GLU A 108 9.50 -2.25 -17.48
N GLY A 109 10.05 -2.84 -16.44
CA GLY A 109 11.23 -2.35 -15.70
C GLY A 109 10.95 -1.19 -14.75
N TRP A 110 9.68 -0.93 -14.38
CA TRP A 110 9.32 0.16 -13.47
C TRP A 110 9.51 -0.19 -12.00
N GLY A 111 9.49 -1.46 -11.65
CA GLY A 111 9.80 -1.99 -10.32
C GLY A 111 11.03 -2.88 -10.34
N VAL A 112 11.62 -3.13 -9.17
CA VAL A 112 12.82 -3.97 -9.04
C VAL A 112 12.45 -5.44 -8.90
N ARG A 113 11.58 -5.75 -7.93
CA ARG A 113 11.13 -7.10 -7.59
C ARG A 113 9.78 -7.05 -6.89
N ARG A 114 8.94 -8.06 -7.14
CA ARG A 114 7.71 -8.31 -6.39
C ARG A 114 7.98 -9.19 -5.17
N TYR A 115 7.48 -8.77 -4.03
CA TYR A 115 7.45 -9.59 -2.82
C TYR A 115 6.00 -9.88 -2.46
N PRO A 116 5.56 -11.15 -2.37
CA PRO A 116 4.28 -11.49 -1.79
C PRO A 116 4.29 -11.09 -0.31
N VAL A 117 3.20 -10.52 0.18
CA VAL A 117 3.12 -10.00 1.55
C VAL A 117 2.07 -10.75 2.37
N MET A 118 0.87 -10.80 1.84
CA MET A 118 -0.31 -11.33 2.50
C MET A 118 -1.40 -11.57 1.46
N TYR A 119 -2.46 -12.26 1.84
CA TYR A 119 -3.69 -12.30 1.07
C TYR A 119 -4.90 -12.01 1.96
N ASN A 120 -5.96 -11.52 1.36
CA ASN A 120 -7.33 -11.63 1.81
C ASN A 120 -8.14 -12.33 0.71
N ASP A 121 -9.45 -12.35 0.82
CA ASP A 121 -10.30 -12.89 -0.23
C ASP A 121 -11.33 -11.85 -0.69
N PHE A 122 -11.83 -12.08 -1.89
CA PHE A 122 -13.07 -11.49 -2.34
C PHE A 122 -14.25 -12.36 -1.89
N VAL A 123 -15.39 -11.73 -1.74
CA VAL A 123 -16.66 -12.39 -1.46
C VAL A 123 -17.73 -11.84 -2.39
N LEU A 124 -18.66 -12.70 -2.80
CA LEU A 124 -19.88 -12.24 -3.46
C LEU A 124 -20.95 -12.00 -2.39
N VAL A 125 -21.37 -10.77 -2.32
CA VAL A 125 -22.41 -10.30 -1.39
C VAL A 125 -23.69 -10.07 -2.17
N GLY A 126 -24.82 -10.29 -1.54
CA GLY A 126 -26.13 -10.05 -2.12
C GLY A 126 -27.26 -10.18 -1.09
N PRO A 127 -28.53 -10.06 -1.49
CA PRO A 127 -29.68 -10.19 -0.60
C PRO A 127 -29.66 -11.51 0.16
N ALA A 128 -29.89 -11.52 1.47
CA ALA A 128 -29.86 -12.73 2.30
C ALA A 128 -30.84 -13.83 1.82
N GLY A 129 -31.95 -13.41 1.21
CA GLY A 129 -32.91 -14.34 0.59
C GLY A 129 -32.42 -15.04 -0.69
N ASP A 130 -31.29 -14.59 -1.25
CA ASP A 130 -30.60 -15.18 -2.41
C ASP A 130 -31.51 -15.60 -3.56
N PRO A 131 -32.26 -14.69 -4.18
CA PRO A 131 -33.21 -15.01 -5.23
C PRO A 131 -32.58 -15.71 -6.44
N ALA A 132 -31.31 -15.48 -6.71
CA ALA A 132 -30.56 -16.14 -7.79
C ALA A 132 -29.96 -17.48 -7.38
N LYS A 133 -30.08 -17.90 -6.10
CA LYS A 133 -29.58 -19.17 -5.56
C LYS A 133 -28.07 -19.38 -5.81
N VAL A 134 -27.30 -18.31 -5.58
CA VAL A 134 -25.84 -18.32 -5.84
C VAL A 134 -25.03 -18.88 -4.67
N LYS A 135 -25.62 -18.96 -3.48
CA LYS A 135 -24.92 -19.36 -2.25
C LYS A 135 -24.11 -20.63 -2.44
N GLY A 136 -22.82 -20.56 -2.09
CA GLY A 136 -21.90 -21.70 -2.24
C GLY A 136 -20.43 -21.31 -2.20
N LYS A 137 -19.60 -22.16 -2.82
CA LYS A 137 -18.13 -22.03 -2.86
C LYS A 137 -17.58 -21.97 -4.29
N ASP A 138 -18.39 -21.59 -5.26
CA ASP A 138 -17.98 -21.49 -6.67
C ASP A 138 -18.46 -20.16 -7.25
N ILE A 139 -17.52 -19.23 -7.41
CA ILE A 139 -17.80 -17.88 -7.92
C ILE A 139 -18.27 -17.93 -9.38
N VAL A 140 -17.70 -18.81 -10.19
CA VAL A 140 -18.05 -18.94 -11.61
C VAL A 140 -19.48 -19.42 -11.77
N ALA A 141 -19.86 -20.49 -11.07
CA ALA A 141 -21.23 -20.97 -11.05
C ALA A 141 -22.21 -19.93 -10.46
N GLY A 142 -21.79 -19.17 -9.44
CA GLY A 142 -22.57 -18.06 -8.90
C GLY A 142 -22.85 -16.98 -9.94
N LEU A 143 -21.84 -16.54 -10.68
CA LEU A 143 -21.98 -15.51 -11.72
C LEU A 143 -22.83 -16.02 -12.92
N GLN A 144 -22.72 -17.28 -13.30
CA GLN A 144 -23.60 -17.89 -14.32
C GLN A 144 -25.06 -17.83 -13.92
N LYS A 145 -25.37 -18.15 -12.65
CA LYS A 145 -26.73 -18.03 -12.11
C LYS A 145 -27.23 -16.59 -12.10
N LEU A 146 -26.37 -15.62 -11.73
CA LEU A 146 -26.72 -14.19 -11.78
C LEU A 146 -27.09 -13.75 -13.20
N ALA A 147 -26.27 -14.12 -14.18
CA ALA A 147 -26.53 -13.80 -15.58
C ALA A 147 -27.87 -14.39 -16.07
N ALA A 148 -28.19 -15.63 -15.66
CA ALA A 148 -29.44 -16.28 -16.02
C ALA A 148 -30.65 -15.70 -15.30
N ALA A 149 -30.52 -15.32 -14.03
CA ALA A 149 -31.61 -14.83 -13.19
C ALA A 149 -32.02 -13.38 -13.48
N LYS A 150 -31.20 -12.62 -14.24
CA LYS A 150 -31.43 -11.20 -14.56
C LYS A 150 -31.70 -10.34 -13.30
N VAL A 151 -30.91 -10.55 -12.27
CA VAL A 151 -30.96 -9.79 -11.01
C VAL A 151 -29.94 -8.66 -11.00
N PRO A 152 -30.18 -7.58 -10.24
CA PRO A 152 -29.28 -6.44 -10.23
C PRO A 152 -27.90 -6.81 -9.66
N PHE A 153 -26.86 -6.40 -10.36
CA PHE A 153 -25.46 -6.50 -9.97
C PHE A 153 -24.79 -5.14 -10.05
N ILE A 154 -24.10 -4.74 -8.97
CA ILE A 154 -23.33 -3.51 -8.93
C ILE A 154 -21.85 -3.84 -9.13
N SER A 155 -21.28 -3.27 -10.18
CA SER A 155 -19.84 -3.25 -10.44
C SER A 155 -19.23 -1.94 -10.02
N ARG A 156 -18.01 -1.98 -9.54
CA ARG A 156 -17.26 -0.73 -9.28
C ARG A 156 -17.04 0.08 -10.55
N GLY A 157 -16.73 -0.54 -11.68
CA GLY A 157 -16.51 0.15 -12.96
C GLY A 157 -15.34 1.15 -12.98
N ASP A 158 -14.44 1.12 -11.97
CA ASP A 158 -13.43 2.15 -11.68
C ASP A 158 -11.99 1.73 -12.01
N LYS A 159 -11.83 0.61 -12.72
CA LYS A 159 -10.53 0.02 -13.06
C LYS A 159 -9.66 -0.35 -11.85
N SER A 160 -10.26 -0.53 -10.67
CA SER A 160 -9.58 -1.03 -9.48
C SER A 160 -9.21 -2.52 -9.59
N GLY A 161 -8.39 -3.02 -8.65
CA GLY A 161 -8.08 -4.43 -8.55
C GLY A 161 -9.32 -5.31 -8.34
N THR A 162 -10.31 -4.83 -7.56
CA THR A 162 -11.60 -5.51 -7.40
C THR A 162 -12.38 -5.57 -8.71
N HIS A 163 -12.45 -4.48 -9.47
CA HIS A 163 -13.09 -4.45 -10.78
C HIS A 163 -12.38 -5.37 -11.78
N ALA A 164 -11.04 -5.35 -11.81
CA ALA A 164 -10.27 -6.25 -12.66
C ALA A 164 -10.50 -7.74 -12.31
N ALA A 165 -10.59 -8.07 -11.00
CA ALA A 165 -10.92 -9.43 -10.55
C ALA A 165 -12.34 -9.82 -10.96
N GLU A 166 -13.32 -8.96 -10.77
CA GLU A 166 -14.71 -9.16 -11.18
C GLU A 166 -14.82 -9.51 -12.67
N LEU A 167 -14.18 -8.68 -13.54
CA LEU A 167 -14.17 -8.91 -14.99
C LEU A 167 -13.55 -10.27 -15.37
N ARG A 168 -12.49 -10.70 -14.65
CA ARG A 168 -11.88 -12.03 -14.85
C ARG A 168 -12.86 -13.15 -14.50
N TYR A 169 -13.63 -13.02 -13.41
CA TYR A 169 -14.61 -14.03 -13.01
C TYR A 169 -15.80 -14.10 -13.97
N TRP A 170 -16.31 -12.96 -14.45
CA TRP A 170 -17.34 -12.94 -15.48
C TRP A 170 -16.88 -13.64 -16.76
N LYS A 171 -15.64 -13.36 -17.21
CA LYS A 171 -15.05 -14.05 -18.36
C LYS A 171 -14.92 -15.55 -18.14
N GLN A 172 -14.50 -15.99 -16.95
CA GLN A 172 -14.45 -17.42 -16.59
C GLN A 172 -15.84 -18.06 -16.53
N ALA A 173 -16.85 -17.29 -16.18
CA ALA A 173 -18.25 -17.72 -16.22
C ALA A 173 -18.83 -17.83 -17.66
N GLY A 174 -18.04 -17.48 -18.67
CA GLY A 174 -18.48 -17.47 -20.07
C GLY A 174 -19.39 -16.29 -20.42
N VAL A 175 -19.43 -15.27 -19.58
CA VAL A 175 -20.23 -14.05 -19.79
C VAL A 175 -19.34 -12.95 -20.36
N ASP A 176 -19.57 -12.59 -21.62
CA ASP A 176 -18.92 -11.46 -22.28
C ASP A 176 -19.73 -10.18 -21.97
N LEU A 177 -19.25 -9.40 -21.00
CA LEU A 177 -19.90 -8.15 -20.62
C LEU A 177 -19.86 -7.07 -21.70
N ALA A 178 -18.97 -7.19 -22.68
CA ALA A 178 -18.91 -6.26 -23.82
C ALA A 178 -19.97 -6.61 -24.88
N ALA A 179 -20.17 -7.90 -25.14
CA ALA A 179 -21.10 -8.37 -26.15
C ALA A 179 -22.54 -8.56 -25.61
N ALA A 180 -22.68 -9.03 -24.37
CA ALA A 180 -23.97 -9.37 -23.76
C ALA A 180 -23.96 -9.05 -22.26
N ARG A 181 -23.99 -7.75 -21.94
CA ARG A 181 -24.10 -7.30 -20.56
C ARG A 181 -25.45 -7.69 -19.97
N PRO A 182 -25.50 -8.35 -18.79
CA PRO A 182 -26.79 -8.60 -18.12
C PRO A 182 -27.58 -7.31 -17.96
N ALA A 183 -28.90 -7.35 -18.14
CA ALA A 183 -29.76 -6.16 -18.19
C ALA A 183 -29.64 -5.25 -16.94
N ASP A 184 -29.37 -5.88 -15.80
CA ASP A 184 -29.25 -5.20 -14.51
C ASP A 184 -27.81 -5.07 -14.00
N TYR A 185 -26.80 -5.26 -14.86
CA TYR A 185 -25.39 -4.98 -14.53
C TYR A 185 -25.12 -3.47 -14.59
N ARG A 186 -24.76 -2.87 -13.46
CA ARG A 186 -24.60 -1.43 -13.30
C ARG A 186 -23.19 -1.09 -12.81
N GLU A 187 -22.44 -0.38 -13.64
CA GLU A 187 -21.14 0.20 -13.26
C GLU A 187 -21.36 1.54 -12.56
N CYS A 188 -20.92 1.66 -11.30
CA CYS A 188 -21.05 2.92 -10.55
C CYS A 188 -19.92 3.93 -10.80
N GLY A 189 -18.79 3.48 -11.37
CA GLY A 189 -17.58 4.33 -11.49
C GLY A 189 -17.03 4.77 -10.12
N CYS A 190 -17.22 3.97 -9.07
CA CYS A 190 -17.03 4.41 -7.70
C CYS A 190 -16.18 3.42 -6.86
N GLY A 191 -15.75 3.86 -5.67
CA GLY A 191 -15.03 3.02 -4.71
C GLY A 191 -15.91 1.95 -4.06
N MET A 192 -15.29 1.01 -3.30
CA MET A 192 -16.01 -0.15 -2.75
C MET A 192 -17.11 0.22 -1.76
N GLY A 193 -16.88 1.21 -0.89
CA GLY A 193 -17.89 1.68 0.06
C GLY A 193 -19.17 2.19 -0.61
N PRO A 194 -19.09 3.15 -1.55
CA PRO A 194 -20.22 3.58 -2.37
C PRO A 194 -20.88 2.44 -3.14
N ALA A 195 -20.13 1.50 -3.73
CA ALA A 195 -20.71 0.33 -4.43
C ALA A 195 -21.54 -0.55 -3.49
N LEU A 196 -21.03 -0.81 -2.27
CA LEU A 196 -21.77 -1.54 -1.23
C LEU A 196 -23.03 -0.78 -0.77
N ASN A 197 -22.97 0.55 -0.65
CA ASN A 197 -24.17 1.35 -0.34
C ASN A 197 -25.23 1.24 -1.44
N MET A 198 -24.82 1.28 -2.71
CA MET A 198 -25.75 1.07 -3.83
C MET A 198 -26.36 -0.34 -3.80
N ALA A 199 -25.52 -1.37 -3.57
CA ALA A 199 -26.01 -2.74 -3.46
C ALA A 199 -27.00 -2.90 -2.31
N SER A 200 -26.71 -2.32 -1.14
CA SER A 200 -27.60 -2.34 0.04
C SER A 200 -28.94 -1.67 -0.23
N SER A 201 -28.93 -0.49 -0.86
CA SER A 201 -30.15 0.27 -1.14
C SER A 201 -31.03 -0.32 -2.25
N THR A 202 -30.46 -1.14 -3.14
CA THR A 202 -31.15 -1.74 -4.29
C THR A 202 -31.31 -3.26 -4.21
N ASN A 203 -30.94 -3.86 -3.08
CA ASN A 203 -30.89 -5.33 -2.90
C ASN A 203 -30.17 -6.02 -4.06
N ALA A 204 -29.03 -5.48 -4.48
CA ALA A 204 -28.23 -5.97 -5.58
C ALA A 204 -27.10 -6.88 -5.09
N TYR A 205 -26.56 -7.69 -6.01
CA TYR A 205 -25.33 -8.42 -5.79
C TYR A 205 -24.11 -7.55 -6.09
N VAL A 206 -23.00 -7.81 -5.41
CA VAL A 206 -21.75 -7.05 -5.57
C VAL A 206 -20.55 -7.93 -5.18
N LEU A 207 -19.47 -7.86 -5.95
CA LEU A 207 -18.18 -8.42 -5.52
C LEU A 207 -17.43 -7.40 -4.66
N THR A 208 -16.96 -7.83 -3.50
CA THR A 208 -16.19 -6.98 -2.59
C THR A 208 -15.02 -7.73 -1.99
N ASP A 209 -13.97 -7.03 -1.57
CA ASP A 209 -12.99 -7.61 -0.66
C ASP A 209 -13.60 -7.78 0.73
N ARG A 210 -13.20 -8.87 1.43
CA ARG A 210 -13.73 -9.18 2.77
C ARG A 210 -13.47 -8.05 3.77
N GLY A 211 -12.34 -7.35 3.63
CA GLY A 211 -11.98 -6.27 4.55
C GLY A 211 -12.94 -5.12 4.51
N THR A 212 -13.26 -4.64 3.33
CA THR A 212 -14.26 -3.59 3.17
C THR A 212 -15.62 -4.09 3.66
N TRP A 213 -16.00 -5.35 3.34
CA TRP A 213 -17.24 -5.94 3.85
C TRP A 213 -17.33 -5.97 5.37
N LEU A 214 -16.27 -6.40 6.06
CA LEU A 214 -16.25 -6.47 7.53
C LEU A 214 -16.35 -5.08 8.19
N SER A 215 -15.74 -4.08 7.57
CA SER A 215 -15.77 -2.69 8.03
C SER A 215 -17.09 -1.98 7.68
N PHE A 216 -17.83 -2.48 6.67
CA PHE A 216 -19.04 -1.85 6.17
C PHE A 216 -20.20 -2.04 7.15
N LYS A 217 -20.83 -0.92 7.58
CA LYS A 217 -21.89 -0.94 8.60
C LYS A 217 -23.31 -0.92 8.01
N ASN A 218 -23.49 -0.30 6.84
CA ASN A 218 -24.81 -0.11 6.24
C ASN A 218 -25.22 -1.32 5.38
N ARG A 219 -25.16 -2.53 5.97
CA ARG A 219 -25.37 -3.79 5.23
C ARG A 219 -26.80 -4.01 4.76
N GLY A 220 -27.79 -3.41 5.44
CA GLY A 220 -29.20 -3.72 5.16
C GLY A 220 -29.48 -5.21 5.25
N ASP A 221 -30.08 -5.77 4.20
CA ASP A 221 -30.35 -7.22 4.05
C ASP A 221 -29.24 -7.99 3.32
N LEU A 222 -28.07 -7.37 3.11
CA LEU A 222 -26.97 -8.02 2.43
C LEU A 222 -26.24 -9.03 3.32
N ALA A 223 -25.89 -10.18 2.72
CA ALA A 223 -25.11 -11.26 3.34
C ALA A 223 -24.03 -11.76 2.38
N VAL A 224 -22.99 -12.40 2.91
CA VAL A 224 -22.02 -13.15 2.10
C VAL A 224 -22.69 -14.41 1.54
N LEU A 225 -22.67 -14.55 0.24
CA LEU A 225 -23.33 -15.67 -0.46
C LEU A 225 -22.32 -16.62 -1.11
N VAL A 226 -21.20 -16.10 -1.66
CA VAL A 226 -20.12 -16.97 -2.17
C VAL A 226 -18.82 -16.58 -1.52
N GLU A 227 -18.16 -17.57 -0.91
CA GLU A 227 -16.86 -17.47 -0.27
C GLU A 227 -16.11 -18.80 -0.31
N GLY A 228 -14.79 -18.78 -0.02
CA GLY A 228 -13.98 -20.00 0.09
C GLY A 228 -13.61 -20.65 -1.24
N ASP A 229 -13.80 -19.95 -2.35
CA ASP A 229 -13.28 -20.35 -3.65
C ASP A 229 -11.83 -19.89 -3.79
N ASN A 230 -10.91 -20.77 -4.17
CA ASN A 230 -9.49 -20.43 -4.34
C ASN A 230 -9.26 -19.31 -5.36
N ARG A 231 -10.16 -19.16 -6.34
CA ARG A 231 -10.12 -18.07 -7.33
C ARG A 231 -10.36 -16.68 -6.71
N LEU A 232 -11.03 -16.64 -5.56
CA LEU A 232 -11.32 -15.41 -4.83
C LEU A 232 -10.15 -14.90 -3.99
N PHE A 233 -9.03 -15.63 -3.91
CA PHE A 233 -7.87 -15.16 -3.18
C PHE A 233 -7.28 -13.91 -3.82
N ASN A 234 -7.08 -12.91 -2.99
CA ASN A 234 -6.59 -11.59 -3.35
C ASN A 234 -5.20 -11.40 -2.75
N GLN A 235 -4.18 -11.70 -3.56
CA GLN A 235 -2.77 -11.67 -3.15
C GLN A 235 -2.21 -10.27 -3.26
N TYR A 236 -1.67 -9.76 -2.16
CA TYR A 236 -0.97 -8.48 -2.08
C TYR A 236 0.51 -8.65 -2.41
N GLY A 237 1.00 -7.72 -3.21
CA GLY A 237 2.41 -7.58 -3.54
C GLY A 237 2.95 -6.20 -3.15
N VAL A 238 4.23 -6.16 -2.81
CA VAL A 238 4.96 -4.92 -2.57
C VAL A 238 6.21 -4.88 -3.45
N MET A 239 6.50 -3.72 -4.03
CA MET A 239 7.58 -3.52 -5.00
C MET A 239 8.27 -2.18 -4.74
N LEU A 240 9.61 -2.17 -4.79
CA LEU A 240 10.38 -0.94 -4.86
C LEU A 240 10.26 -0.36 -6.28
N VAL A 241 9.97 0.92 -6.40
CA VAL A 241 10.06 1.65 -7.67
C VAL A 241 11.51 1.68 -8.12
N ASN A 242 11.76 1.47 -9.41
CA ASN A 242 13.11 1.26 -9.92
C ASN A 242 13.97 2.54 -9.88
N PRO A 243 15.01 2.61 -9.01
CA PRO A 243 15.85 3.78 -8.88
C PRO A 243 16.72 4.04 -10.11
N ALA A 244 16.94 3.04 -10.98
CA ALA A 244 17.64 3.24 -12.24
C ALA A 244 16.82 4.08 -13.25
N LYS A 245 15.49 4.10 -13.10
CA LYS A 245 14.61 4.98 -13.89
C LYS A 245 14.32 6.30 -13.19
N HIS A 246 14.36 6.32 -11.86
CA HIS A 246 13.99 7.47 -11.03
C HIS A 246 15.00 7.66 -9.90
N ALA A 247 16.07 8.42 -10.16
CA ALA A 247 17.18 8.61 -9.23
C ALA A 247 16.80 9.24 -7.87
N HIS A 248 15.63 9.88 -7.78
CA HIS A 248 15.13 10.49 -6.55
C HIS A 248 14.36 9.51 -5.64
N VAL A 249 14.09 8.30 -6.12
CA VAL A 249 13.46 7.24 -5.30
C VAL A 249 14.35 6.92 -4.10
N LYS A 250 13.77 6.91 -2.93
CA LYS A 250 14.46 6.64 -1.66
C LYS A 250 14.72 5.15 -1.48
N GLN A 251 15.59 4.62 -2.34
CA GLN A 251 15.85 3.17 -2.47
C GLN A 251 16.09 2.48 -1.13
N ALA A 252 17.02 3.00 -0.31
CA ALA A 252 17.40 2.35 0.95
C ALA A 252 16.22 2.32 1.95
N ALA A 253 15.48 3.42 2.07
CA ALA A 253 14.34 3.52 2.99
C ALA A 253 13.13 2.71 2.47
N GLY A 254 12.88 2.73 1.16
CA GLY A 254 11.82 1.93 0.52
C GLY A 254 12.08 0.44 0.66
N GLN A 255 13.32 -0.01 0.41
CA GLN A 255 13.69 -1.42 0.59
C GLN A 255 13.61 -1.84 2.07
N ALA A 256 14.04 -0.98 3.00
CA ALA A 256 13.92 -1.26 4.43
C ALA A 256 12.45 -1.45 4.88
N PHE A 257 11.52 -0.68 4.31
CA PHE A 257 10.08 -0.89 4.55
C PHE A 257 9.62 -2.24 4.01
N ILE A 258 10.01 -2.60 2.79
CA ILE A 258 9.67 -3.90 2.18
C ILE A 258 10.23 -5.03 3.05
N ASP A 259 11.51 -4.96 3.42
CA ASP A 259 12.17 -5.97 4.24
C ASP A 259 11.48 -6.16 5.59
N TRP A 260 11.02 -5.06 6.20
CA TRP A 260 10.26 -5.13 7.46
C TRP A 260 8.88 -5.77 7.24
N VAL A 261 8.14 -5.37 6.21
CA VAL A 261 6.78 -5.93 5.94
C VAL A 261 6.84 -7.44 5.73
N VAL A 262 7.88 -7.95 5.06
CA VAL A 262 8.05 -9.40 4.81
C VAL A 262 8.81 -10.12 5.94
N SER A 263 9.30 -9.40 6.95
CA SER A 263 9.98 -9.98 8.11
C SER A 263 8.98 -10.67 9.06
N PRO A 264 9.46 -11.51 9.99
CA PRO A 264 8.61 -12.08 11.04
C PRO A 264 7.85 -11.02 11.84
N ALA A 265 8.44 -9.85 12.09
CA ALA A 265 7.80 -8.76 12.83
C ALA A 265 6.63 -8.15 12.03
N GLY A 266 6.85 -7.81 10.76
CA GLY A 266 5.81 -7.29 9.87
C GLY A 266 4.70 -8.31 9.61
N GLN A 267 5.06 -9.58 9.39
CA GLN A 267 4.10 -10.67 9.17
C GLN A 267 3.26 -10.93 10.45
N SER A 268 3.85 -10.86 11.63
CA SER A 268 3.11 -10.94 12.90
C SER A 268 2.19 -9.74 13.10
N ALA A 269 2.63 -8.54 12.74
CA ALA A 269 1.80 -7.33 12.79
C ALA A 269 0.58 -7.47 11.86
N ILE A 270 0.75 -8.00 10.63
CA ILE A 270 -0.35 -8.29 9.71
C ILE A 270 -1.31 -9.33 10.31
N ALA A 271 -0.77 -10.45 10.85
CA ALA A 271 -1.58 -11.52 11.42
C ALA A 271 -2.40 -11.08 12.65
N SER A 272 -1.92 -10.08 13.37
CA SER A 272 -2.61 -9.56 14.58
C SER A 272 -3.74 -8.59 14.26
N TYR A 273 -3.82 -8.10 13.01
CA TYR A 273 -4.88 -7.18 12.60
C TYR A 273 -6.23 -7.89 12.53
N ARG A 274 -7.22 -7.34 13.26
CA ARG A 274 -8.57 -7.92 13.33
C ARG A 274 -9.64 -6.85 13.22
N ILE A 275 -10.75 -7.21 12.58
CA ILE A 275 -11.98 -6.41 12.54
C ILE A 275 -13.10 -7.22 13.18
N GLY A 276 -13.70 -6.72 14.25
CA GLY A 276 -14.75 -7.44 14.95
C GLY A 276 -14.31 -8.79 15.56
N GLY A 277 -13.01 -8.94 15.82
CA GLY A 277 -12.41 -10.19 16.33
C GLY A 277 -11.95 -11.15 15.22
N GLU A 278 -12.31 -10.90 13.95
CA GLU A 278 -11.94 -11.75 12.81
C GLU A 278 -10.63 -11.30 12.16
N GLN A 279 -9.78 -12.27 11.80
CA GLN A 279 -8.56 -12.02 11.04
C GLN A 279 -8.93 -11.70 9.60
N LEU A 280 -8.36 -10.60 9.09
CA LEU A 280 -8.69 -10.10 7.76
C LEU A 280 -7.62 -10.41 6.73
N PHE A 281 -6.36 -10.29 7.12
CA PHE A 281 -5.21 -10.54 6.26
C PHE A 281 -4.41 -11.73 6.76
N PHE A 282 -4.05 -12.60 5.84
CA PHE A 282 -3.28 -13.80 6.12
C PHE A 282 -1.87 -13.63 5.57
N PRO A 283 -0.86 -13.46 6.43
CA PRO A 283 0.52 -13.26 6.00
C PRO A 283 1.05 -14.51 5.28
N ASN A 284 1.73 -14.31 4.15
CA ASN A 284 2.30 -15.39 3.36
C ASN A 284 3.59 -14.97 2.62
N ALA A 285 4.35 -14.03 3.18
CA ALA A 285 5.63 -13.66 2.61
C ALA A 285 6.56 -14.89 2.58
N GLN A 286 7.03 -15.22 1.38
CA GLN A 286 8.11 -16.20 1.19
C GLN A 286 9.44 -15.44 1.16
N ARG A 287 10.42 -15.92 1.92
CA ARG A 287 11.78 -15.37 1.94
C ARG A 287 12.62 -15.91 0.79
#